data_676fb5d347a84821f7b6ed21d63d8331
#
_entry.id   676fb5d347a84821f7b6ed21d63d8331
#
_cell.length_a   1.000
_cell.length_b   1.000
_cell.length_c   1.000
_cell.angle_alpha   90.00
_cell.angle_beta   90.00
_cell.angle_gamma   90.00
#
_symmetry.space_group_name_H-M   'P 1'
#
loop_
_entity.id
_entity.type
_entity.pdbx_description
1 polymer ?
#
loop_
_entity_poly.entity_id
_entity_poly.type
_entity_poly.pdbx_seq_one_letter_code
_entity_poly.pdbx_strand_id
1 'polypeptide(L)'
;LGGFGIFNVGHRHPKVVKAVTDQLRRQPLHSQDLLDPLRAMLAKALAMLTPDGLEYSFFCNSGTEAVEGALKLARAYNPAKQTIVGATKGFHGKSYGSLSASAKAEFRLPFGPMLPNIEHVPFNDLLALRDMMTSCRAVGEDVGAVLLEPIQGEGGVNIPDDDYLPGVRALCDEFGALLILDEVQTGMGRTGKMFCCEHYRVAPDLMCLAKAFGGGVVPAGAVVGRREIFARLFDNPFLHTSTFGGNPLACAAALATINVLIEERLPERAAIVGQRMLDGIRKAVAGHEDLVVGVRGKGLLIALEFYDHATGYELAKRMLDRGVLVSGTLVNARVIRVEPPLTITEKEADYVCQALSESLPLCHPKSKRTVNAIPAQGA
;
A
#
# COMPACT_ATOMS: atom_id res chain seq x y z
N LEU A 1 1.79 16.59 0.09
CA LEU A 1 2.41 15.26 0.12
C LEU A 1 2.37 14.66 1.52
N GLY A 2 1.73 13.51 1.66
CA GLY A 2 1.60 12.77 2.93
C GLY A 2 2.72 11.74 3.19
N GLY A 3 3.94 11.97 2.66
CA GLY A 3 5.08 11.08 2.90
C GLY A 3 4.86 9.66 2.39
N PHE A 4 4.36 9.50 1.18
CA PHE A 4 4.01 8.19 0.60
C PHE A 4 2.95 7.42 1.41
N GLY A 5 2.02 8.14 2.07
CA GLY A 5 0.98 7.54 2.90
C GLY A 5 1.35 7.29 4.37
N ILE A 6 2.43 7.92 4.86
CA ILE A 6 2.84 7.80 6.28
C ILE A 6 2.02 8.73 7.19
N PHE A 7 1.70 9.95 6.71
CA PHE A 7 1.13 11.01 7.53
C PHE A 7 -0.40 11.12 7.43
N ASN A 8 -1.12 10.00 7.49
CA ASN A 8 -2.58 10.03 7.41
C ASN A 8 -3.21 10.91 8.49
N VAL A 9 -2.73 10.85 9.71
CA VAL A 9 -3.20 11.70 10.82
C VAL A 9 -2.51 13.06 10.89
N GLY A 10 -1.75 13.45 9.87
CA GLY A 10 -0.95 14.68 9.85
C GLY A 10 0.42 14.51 10.49
N HIS A 11 1.24 15.58 10.38
CA HIS A 11 2.56 15.61 11.00
C HIS A 11 2.45 15.87 12.50
N ARG A 12 3.06 15.00 13.33
CA ARG A 12 3.15 15.18 14.79
C ARG A 12 1.78 15.38 15.45
N HIS A 13 0.81 14.54 15.10
CA HIS A 13 -0.52 14.62 15.73
C HIS A 13 -0.39 14.60 17.27
N PRO A 14 -1.00 15.57 18.00
CA PRO A 14 -0.73 15.76 19.43
C PRO A 14 -1.07 14.53 20.27
N LYS A 15 -2.16 13.81 19.97
CA LYS A 15 -2.55 12.59 20.68
C LYS A 15 -1.52 11.47 20.47
N VAL A 16 -0.98 11.32 19.25
CA VAL A 16 0.04 10.30 18.94
C VAL A 16 1.36 10.66 19.62
N VAL A 17 1.81 11.91 19.49
CA VAL A 17 3.04 12.39 20.16
C VAL A 17 2.94 12.22 21.66
N LYS A 18 1.79 12.57 22.27
CA LYS A 18 1.56 12.39 23.71
C LYS A 18 1.66 10.92 24.11
N ALA A 19 0.99 10.01 23.40
CA ALA A 19 1.01 8.58 23.71
C ALA A 19 2.44 8.01 23.67
N VAL A 20 3.22 8.38 22.66
CA VAL A 20 4.62 7.95 22.51
C VAL A 20 5.49 8.55 23.64
N THR A 21 5.33 9.85 23.95
CA THR A 21 6.09 10.51 25.00
C THR A 21 5.80 9.91 26.38
N ASP A 22 4.54 9.62 26.68
CA ASP A 22 4.16 8.98 27.93
C ASP A 22 4.72 7.56 28.02
N GLN A 23 4.69 6.81 26.93
CA GLN A 23 5.24 5.46 26.88
C GLN A 23 6.77 5.46 26.98
N LEU A 24 7.45 6.45 26.40
CA LEU A 24 8.90 6.63 26.52
C LEU A 24 9.35 6.81 27.98
N ARG A 25 8.53 7.50 28.80
CA ARG A 25 8.79 7.70 30.24
C ARG A 25 8.55 6.44 31.07
N ARG A 26 7.71 5.52 30.58
CA ARG A 26 7.36 4.27 31.30
C ARG A 26 8.30 3.14 30.93
N GLN A 27 8.24 2.69 29.68
CA GLN A 27 9.06 1.63 29.12
C GLN A 27 9.08 1.72 27.60
N PRO A 28 10.19 2.16 26.99
CA PRO A 28 10.27 2.33 25.54
C PRO A 28 10.30 0.99 24.79
N LEU A 29 11.12 0.06 25.24
CA LEU A 29 11.33 -1.23 24.58
C LEU A 29 11.40 -2.34 25.64
N HIS A 30 11.06 -3.57 25.24
CA HIS A 30 11.32 -4.78 26.00
C HIS A 30 11.47 -5.97 25.06
N SER A 31 11.81 -7.15 25.60
CA SER A 31 11.87 -8.39 24.83
C SER A 31 10.50 -8.77 24.29
N GLN A 32 10.46 -9.22 23.02
CA GLN A 32 9.25 -9.71 22.38
C GLN A 32 8.65 -10.96 23.10
N ASP A 33 9.46 -11.72 23.81
CA ASP A 33 9.07 -12.93 24.54
C ASP A 33 8.16 -12.61 25.75
N LEU A 34 8.17 -11.36 26.22
CA LEU A 34 7.35 -10.95 27.36
C LEU A 34 5.95 -10.51 26.92
N LEU A 35 4.97 -10.73 27.79
CA LEU A 35 3.61 -10.23 27.59
C LEU A 35 3.61 -8.70 27.76
N ASP A 36 2.96 -8.04 26.80
CA ASP A 36 2.80 -6.58 26.82
C ASP A 36 1.33 -6.21 26.65
N PRO A 37 0.75 -5.40 27.58
CA PRO A 37 -0.66 -5.00 27.50
C PRO A 37 -0.98 -4.18 26.25
N LEU A 38 -0.08 -3.28 25.80
CA LEU A 38 -0.33 -2.46 24.62
C LEU A 38 -0.34 -3.32 23.34
N ARG A 39 0.55 -4.31 23.25
CA ARG A 39 0.58 -5.26 22.14
C ARG A 39 -0.71 -6.09 22.11
N ALA A 40 -1.19 -6.56 23.25
CA ALA A 40 -2.45 -7.28 23.35
C ALA A 40 -3.66 -6.39 22.96
N MET A 41 -3.69 -5.14 23.44
CA MET A 41 -4.72 -4.16 23.08
C MET A 41 -4.71 -3.85 21.59
N LEU A 42 -3.52 -3.69 20.98
CA LEU A 42 -3.38 -3.42 19.56
C LEU A 42 -3.84 -4.60 18.72
N ALA A 43 -3.47 -5.84 19.09
CA ALA A 43 -3.96 -7.04 18.42
C ALA A 43 -5.49 -7.15 18.48
N LYS A 44 -6.08 -6.88 19.66
CA LYS A 44 -7.53 -6.84 19.81
C LYS A 44 -8.18 -5.74 18.97
N ALA A 45 -7.60 -4.54 18.94
CA ALA A 45 -8.11 -3.43 18.13
C ALA A 45 -8.11 -3.79 16.63
N LEU A 46 -7.05 -4.41 16.13
CA LEU A 46 -6.97 -4.87 14.74
C LEU A 46 -8.02 -5.94 14.45
N ALA A 47 -8.16 -6.96 15.32
CA ALA A 47 -9.17 -8.00 15.16
C ALA A 47 -10.62 -7.46 15.13
N MET A 48 -10.87 -6.32 15.80
CA MET A 48 -12.19 -5.67 15.80
C MET A 48 -12.42 -4.75 14.58
N LEU A 49 -11.36 -4.29 13.92
CA LEU A 49 -11.43 -3.31 12.83
C LEU A 49 -11.28 -3.94 11.45
N THR A 50 -10.48 -5.00 11.34
CA THR A 50 -10.25 -5.70 10.07
C THR A 50 -11.48 -6.52 9.68
N PRO A 51 -11.62 -6.86 8.39
CA PRO A 51 -12.68 -7.74 7.93
C PRO A 51 -12.76 -9.05 8.71
N ASP A 52 -13.96 -9.62 8.82
CA ASP A 52 -14.24 -10.83 9.58
C ASP A 52 -13.25 -11.97 9.30
N GLY A 53 -12.81 -12.62 10.37
CA GLY A 53 -11.88 -13.75 10.33
C GLY A 53 -10.39 -13.38 10.47
N LEU A 54 -10.02 -12.12 10.40
CA LEU A 54 -8.64 -11.68 10.63
C LEU A 54 -8.43 -11.34 12.11
N GLU A 55 -8.12 -12.36 12.90
CA GLU A 55 -8.10 -12.28 14.38
C GLU A 55 -6.70 -12.25 14.96
N TYR A 56 -5.68 -12.66 14.21
CA TYR A 56 -4.31 -12.82 14.68
C TYR A 56 -3.38 -11.82 14.02
N SER A 57 -2.43 -11.30 14.79
CA SER A 57 -1.48 -10.30 14.31
C SER A 57 -0.05 -10.71 14.62
N PHE A 58 0.85 -10.60 13.64
CA PHE A 58 2.29 -10.57 13.82
C PHE A 58 2.77 -9.13 13.61
N PHE A 59 3.39 -8.54 14.63
CA PHE A 59 3.91 -7.17 14.56
C PHE A 59 5.35 -7.13 14.08
N CYS A 60 5.65 -6.12 13.25
CA CYS A 60 6.96 -5.85 12.69
C CYS A 60 7.19 -4.32 12.61
N ASN A 61 8.20 -3.84 11.86
CA ASN A 61 8.60 -2.44 11.90
C ASN A 61 8.40 -1.71 10.57
N SER A 62 8.08 -2.43 9.50
CA SER A 62 7.95 -1.87 8.14
C SER A 62 7.01 -2.69 7.26
N GLY A 63 6.60 -2.08 6.13
CA GLY A 63 5.77 -2.77 5.13
C GLY A 63 6.49 -3.95 4.46
N THR A 64 7.79 -3.80 4.21
CA THR A 64 8.58 -4.91 3.65
C THR A 64 8.63 -6.10 4.61
N GLU A 65 8.81 -5.89 5.92
CA GLU A 65 8.76 -6.96 6.92
C GLU A 65 7.35 -7.58 7.01
N ALA A 66 6.29 -6.77 6.91
CA ALA A 66 4.92 -7.28 6.88
C ALA A 66 4.70 -8.21 5.68
N VAL A 67 5.15 -7.81 4.48
CA VAL A 67 5.06 -8.65 3.29
C VAL A 67 5.92 -9.90 3.43
N GLU A 68 7.17 -9.83 3.92
CA GLU A 68 8.01 -11.00 4.20
C GLU A 68 7.30 -11.97 5.16
N GLY A 69 6.67 -11.44 6.21
CA GLY A 69 5.89 -12.23 7.16
C GLY A 69 4.71 -12.94 6.48
N ALA A 70 3.95 -12.23 5.65
CA ALA A 70 2.83 -12.80 4.91
C ALA A 70 3.25 -13.90 3.93
N LEU A 71 4.34 -13.68 3.17
CA LEU A 71 4.91 -14.69 2.27
C LEU A 71 5.34 -15.96 3.02
N LYS A 72 6.01 -15.79 4.17
CA LYS A 72 6.45 -16.92 5.01
C LYS A 72 5.26 -17.68 5.61
N LEU A 73 4.26 -16.95 6.11
CA LEU A 73 3.04 -17.56 6.65
C LEU A 73 2.29 -18.36 5.58
N ALA A 74 2.14 -17.81 4.37
CA ALA A 74 1.49 -18.50 3.26
C ALA A 74 2.20 -19.81 2.90
N ARG A 75 3.53 -19.78 2.78
CA ARG A 75 4.33 -20.99 2.50
C ARG A 75 4.32 -22.00 3.65
N ALA A 76 4.31 -21.53 4.89
CA ALA A 76 4.22 -22.42 6.06
C ALA A 76 2.84 -23.05 6.24
N TYR A 77 1.78 -22.34 5.85
CA TYR A 77 0.41 -22.82 5.91
C TYR A 77 0.18 -24.05 5.03
N ASN A 78 0.63 -23.98 3.78
CA ASN A 78 0.54 -25.10 2.86
C ASN A 78 1.89 -25.38 2.17
N PRO A 79 2.75 -26.25 2.76
CA PRO A 79 4.06 -26.55 2.19
C PRO A 79 4.04 -27.23 0.81
N ALA A 80 2.91 -27.78 0.39
CA ALA A 80 2.75 -28.37 -0.94
C ALA A 80 2.48 -27.31 -2.03
N LYS A 81 2.07 -26.09 -1.65
CA LYS A 81 1.72 -25.00 -2.57
C LYS A 81 2.64 -23.80 -2.34
N GLN A 82 3.80 -23.82 -2.98
CA GLN A 82 4.85 -22.82 -2.74
C GLN A 82 4.81 -21.62 -3.68
N THR A 83 4.04 -21.70 -4.79
CA THR A 83 3.95 -20.65 -5.79
C THR A 83 3.09 -19.50 -5.27
N ILE A 84 3.60 -18.28 -5.44
CA ILE A 84 2.90 -17.04 -5.11
C ILE A 84 2.76 -16.21 -6.37
N VAL A 85 1.55 -15.74 -6.64
CA VAL A 85 1.27 -14.89 -7.81
C VAL A 85 1.07 -13.45 -7.35
N GLY A 86 1.87 -12.54 -7.90
CA GLY A 86 1.71 -11.09 -7.77
C GLY A 86 1.20 -10.46 -9.06
N ALA A 87 1.06 -9.14 -9.06
CA ALA A 87 0.66 -8.40 -10.25
C ALA A 87 1.79 -7.54 -10.81
N THR A 88 1.84 -7.40 -12.15
CA THR A 88 2.73 -6.44 -12.81
C THR A 88 2.48 -5.02 -12.29
N LYS A 89 3.53 -4.19 -12.21
CA LYS A 89 3.54 -2.86 -11.59
C LYS A 89 3.30 -2.86 -10.07
N GLY A 90 3.15 -4.02 -9.42
CA GLY A 90 3.04 -4.13 -7.97
C GLY A 90 4.33 -3.69 -7.26
N PHE A 91 4.16 -3.10 -6.07
CA PHE A 91 5.27 -2.71 -5.20
C PHE A 91 5.00 -3.15 -3.76
N HIS A 92 5.81 -4.09 -3.27
CA HIS A 92 5.62 -4.73 -1.96
C HIS A 92 6.79 -4.53 -0.99
N GLY A 93 7.82 -3.80 -1.42
CA GLY A 93 9.02 -3.55 -0.64
C GLY A 93 10.31 -3.86 -1.38
N LYS A 94 11.45 -3.81 -0.67
CA LYS A 94 12.79 -3.96 -1.24
C LYS A 94 13.69 -4.95 -0.49
N SER A 95 13.19 -5.70 0.50
CA SER A 95 13.85 -6.92 0.99
C SER A 95 13.65 -8.06 -0.01
N TYR A 96 14.46 -9.11 0.03
CA TYR A 96 14.51 -10.09 -1.06
C TYR A 96 13.16 -10.75 -1.38
N GLY A 97 12.36 -11.14 -0.39
CA GLY A 97 11.04 -11.73 -0.64
C GLY A 97 10.06 -10.71 -1.19
N SER A 98 9.94 -9.56 -0.56
CA SER A 98 9.06 -8.48 -1.02
C SER A 98 9.50 -7.90 -2.37
N LEU A 99 10.82 -7.83 -2.64
CA LEU A 99 11.37 -7.43 -3.93
C LEU A 99 11.06 -8.46 -5.01
N SER A 100 11.11 -9.75 -4.68
CA SER A 100 10.74 -10.82 -5.60
C SER A 100 9.27 -10.75 -6.00
N ALA A 101 8.39 -10.35 -5.08
CA ALA A 101 6.97 -10.13 -5.33
C ALA A 101 6.69 -8.79 -6.05
N SER A 102 7.57 -7.79 -5.91
CA SER A 102 7.47 -6.52 -6.65
C SER A 102 7.82 -6.71 -8.13
N ALA A 103 7.25 -5.89 -9.02
CA ALA A 103 7.24 -6.19 -10.46
C ALA A 103 7.99 -5.16 -11.33
N LYS A 104 8.90 -4.34 -10.77
CA LYS A 104 9.72 -3.42 -11.55
C LYS A 104 11.09 -4.03 -11.83
N ALA A 105 11.38 -4.33 -13.10
CA ALA A 105 12.64 -4.96 -13.54
C ALA A 105 13.88 -4.18 -13.05
N GLU A 106 13.86 -2.84 -13.15
CA GLU A 106 14.94 -1.96 -12.70
C GLU A 106 15.33 -2.18 -11.22
N PHE A 107 14.35 -2.53 -10.37
CA PHE A 107 14.61 -2.80 -8.95
C PHE A 107 15.08 -4.24 -8.69
N ARG A 108 14.72 -5.19 -9.55
CA ARG A 108 14.98 -6.63 -9.38
C ARG A 108 16.30 -7.06 -9.98
N LEU A 109 16.58 -6.63 -11.23
CA LEU A 109 17.75 -7.12 -11.99
C LEU A 109 19.09 -6.96 -11.29
N PRO A 110 19.39 -5.84 -10.60
CA PRO A 110 20.68 -5.67 -9.92
C PRO A 110 20.90 -6.63 -8.74
N PHE A 111 19.84 -7.25 -8.21
CA PHE A 111 19.85 -8.07 -7.00
C PHE A 111 19.47 -9.53 -7.25
N GLY A 112 19.40 -9.97 -8.51
CA GLY A 112 19.06 -11.36 -8.82
C GLY A 112 20.14 -12.36 -8.32
N PRO A 113 19.79 -13.67 -8.19
CA PRO A 113 18.47 -14.23 -8.51
C PRO A 113 17.40 -13.89 -7.47
N MET A 114 16.16 -13.71 -7.93
CA MET A 114 14.99 -13.53 -7.05
C MET A 114 14.58 -14.87 -6.40
N LEU A 115 13.72 -14.82 -5.40
CA LEU A 115 13.15 -16.03 -4.81
C LEU A 115 12.40 -16.83 -5.88
N PRO A 116 12.54 -18.18 -5.90
CA PRO A 116 11.81 -19.03 -6.81
C PRO A 116 10.32 -19.06 -6.49
N ASN A 117 9.52 -19.50 -7.45
CA ASN A 117 8.08 -19.71 -7.35
C ASN A 117 7.33 -18.40 -7.00
N ILE A 118 7.75 -17.30 -7.63
CA ILE A 118 7.02 -16.03 -7.60
C ILE A 118 6.76 -15.60 -9.03
N GLU A 119 5.49 -15.64 -9.40
CA GLU A 119 4.98 -15.35 -10.73
C GLU A 119 4.23 -14.01 -10.75
N HIS A 120 4.06 -13.44 -11.95
CA HIS A 120 3.35 -12.17 -12.11
C HIS A 120 2.37 -12.22 -13.26
N VAL A 121 1.16 -11.69 -13.01
CA VAL A 121 0.12 -11.52 -14.03
C VAL A 121 -0.21 -10.03 -14.21
N PRO A 122 -0.82 -9.60 -15.32
CA PRO A 122 -1.34 -8.24 -15.45
C PRO A 122 -2.31 -7.92 -14.30
N PHE A 123 -2.19 -6.70 -13.74
CA PHE A 123 -3.16 -6.20 -12.75
C PHE A 123 -4.50 -5.93 -13.43
N ASN A 124 -5.59 -6.23 -12.74
CA ASN A 124 -6.97 -6.08 -13.24
C ASN A 124 -7.31 -7.01 -14.42
N ASP A 125 -6.72 -8.21 -14.44
CA ASP A 125 -6.96 -9.24 -15.46
C ASP A 125 -7.22 -10.60 -14.80
N LEU A 126 -8.51 -10.91 -14.58
CA LEU A 126 -8.95 -12.17 -13.98
C LEU A 126 -8.68 -13.38 -14.87
N LEU A 127 -8.71 -13.21 -16.18
CA LEU A 127 -8.45 -14.31 -17.12
C LEU A 127 -6.98 -14.73 -17.05
N ALA A 128 -6.06 -13.76 -17.09
CA ALA A 128 -4.63 -14.03 -16.96
C ALA A 128 -4.30 -14.69 -15.60
N LEU A 129 -4.97 -14.28 -14.52
CA LEU A 129 -4.79 -14.92 -13.21
C LEU A 129 -5.29 -16.37 -13.23
N ARG A 130 -6.48 -16.64 -13.77
CA ARG A 130 -7.04 -17.99 -13.91
C ARG A 130 -6.14 -18.89 -14.75
N ASP A 131 -5.66 -18.40 -15.88
CA ASP A 131 -4.78 -19.15 -16.78
C ASP A 131 -3.46 -19.50 -16.10
N MET A 132 -2.87 -18.57 -15.36
CA MET A 132 -1.67 -18.81 -14.56
C MET A 132 -1.91 -19.91 -13.49
N MET A 133 -2.98 -19.78 -12.70
CA MET A 133 -3.30 -20.75 -11.66
C MET A 133 -3.58 -22.15 -12.24
N THR A 134 -4.25 -22.21 -13.39
CA THR A 134 -4.53 -23.44 -14.12
C THR A 134 -3.25 -24.09 -14.64
N SER A 135 -2.37 -23.29 -15.23
CA SER A 135 -1.07 -23.75 -15.77
C SER A 135 -0.16 -24.29 -14.66
N CYS A 136 -0.06 -23.57 -13.54
CA CYS A 136 0.70 -24.01 -12.37
C CYS A 136 0.17 -25.36 -11.83
N ARG A 137 -1.16 -25.50 -11.71
CA ARG A 137 -1.80 -26.75 -11.29
C ARG A 137 -1.50 -27.92 -12.26
N ALA A 138 -1.51 -27.66 -13.56
CA ALA A 138 -1.27 -28.70 -14.58
C ALA A 138 0.15 -29.28 -14.51
N VAL A 139 1.13 -28.53 -14.02
CA VAL A 139 2.53 -28.98 -13.85
C VAL A 139 2.85 -29.41 -12.40
N GLY A 140 1.88 -29.39 -11.52
CA GLY A 140 2.06 -29.80 -10.09
C GLY A 140 2.67 -28.71 -9.19
N GLU A 141 2.68 -27.45 -9.65
CA GLU A 141 3.19 -26.29 -8.91
C GLU A 141 2.04 -25.38 -8.45
N ASP A 142 1.06 -25.97 -7.76
CA ASP A 142 -0.15 -25.28 -7.30
C ASP A 142 0.17 -23.93 -6.63
N VAL A 143 -0.63 -22.93 -6.95
CA VAL A 143 -0.54 -21.59 -6.34
C VAL A 143 -1.00 -21.65 -4.88
N GLY A 144 -0.12 -21.24 -3.96
CA GLY A 144 -0.39 -21.17 -2.52
C GLY A 144 -0.98 -19.84 -2.08
N ALA A 145 -0.63 -18.75 -2.77
CA ALA A 145 -1.19 -17.44 -2.47
C ALA A 145 -1.18 -16.50 -3.68
N VAL A 146 -2.14 -15.56 -3.66
CA VAL A 146 -2.16 -14.37 -4.54
C VAL A 146 -1.90 -13.15 -3.67
N LEU A 147 -0.87 -12.35 -3.99
CA LEU A 147 -0.49 -11.14 -3.29
C LEU A 147 -0.76 -9.91 -4.16
N LEU A 148 -1.64 -9.03 -3.71
CA LEU A 148 -2.03 -7.82 -4.43
C LEU A 148 -2.12 -6.59 -3.52
N GLU A 149 -1.87 -5.41 -4.10
CA GLU A 149 -2.38 -4.15 -3.54
C GLU A 149 -3.85 -4.01 -4.00
N PRO A 150 -4.82 -3.63 -3.15
CA PRO A 150 -6.20 -3.38 -3.60
C PRO A 150 -6.29 -2.25 -4.63
N ILE A 151 -5.44 -1.25 -4.50
CA ILE A 151 -5.14 -0.21 -5.48
C ILE A 151 -3.62 -0.12 -5.54
N GLN A 152 -3.04 -0.28 -6.72
CA GLN A 152 -1.58 -0.17 -6.85
C GLN A 152 -1.13 1.26 -6.64
N GLY A 153 -0.43 1.53 -5.53
CA GLY A 153 0.03 2.87 -5.17
C GLY A 153 1.19 3.33 -6.04
N GLU A 154 2.32 2.67 -5.92
CA GLU A 154 3.55 3.02 -6.65
C GLU A 154 3.48 2.64 -8.14
N GLY A 155 2.59 1.74 -8.51
CA GLY A 155 2.26 1.40 -9.91
C GLY A 155 1.64 2.54 -10.70
N GLY A 156 1.14 3.58 -10.00
CA GLY A 156 0.54 4.76 -10.60
C GLY A 156 -0.91 5.04 -10.16
N VAL A 157 -1.29 4.66 -8.96
CA VAL A 157 -2.66 4.69 -8.42
C VAL A 157 -3.62 3.97 -9.38
N ASN A 158 -3.28 2.73 -9.70
CA ASN A 158 -4.12 1.91 -10.57
C ASN A 158 -5.29 1.35 -9.76
N ILE A 159 -6.49 1.83 -10.06
CA ILE A 159 -7.74 1.40 -9.43
C ILE A 159 -8.29 0.26 -10.29
N PRO A 160 -8.57 -0.92 -9.72
CA PRO A 160 -9.16 -2.00 -10.48
C PRO A 160 -10.65 -1.78 -10.70
N ASP A 161 -11.23 -2.54 -11.61
CA ASP A 161 -12.67 -2.64 -11.80
C ASP A 161 -13.33 -3.22 -10.53
N ASP A 162 -14.60 -2.91 -10.31
CA ASP A 162 -15.29 -3.26 -9.06
C ASP A 162 -15.43 -4.78 -8.85
N ASP A 163 -15.42 -5.57 -9.91
CA ASP A 163 -15.51 -7.04 -9.88
C ASP A 163 -14.15 -7.74 -9.78
N TYR A 164 -13.04 -7.02 -9.93
CA TYR A 164 -11.71 -7.63 -9.95
C TYR A 164 -11.35 -8.31 -8.61
N LEU A 165 -11.37 -7.59 -7.50
CA LEU A 165 -11.01 -8.20 -6.20
C LEU A 165 -12.00 -9.29 -5.75
N PRO A 166 -13.33 -9.15 -5.93
CA PRO A 166 -14.26 -10.25 -5.75
C PRO A 166 -13.94 -11.48 -6.60
N GLY A 167 -13.57 -11.26 -7.88
CA GLY A 167 -13.15 -12.32 -8.79
C GLY A 167 -11.85 -13.00 -8.36
N VAL A 168 -10.86 -12.23 -7.89
CA VAL A 168 -9.62 -12.78 -7.32
C VAL A 168 -9.93 -13.64 -6.08
N ARG A 169 -10.81 -13.19 -5.19
CA ARG A 169 -11.23 -13.97 -4.02
C ARG A 169 -11.86 -15.30 -4.44
N ALA A 170 -12.78 -15.26 -5.40
CA ALA A 170 -13.43 -16.45 -5.92
C ALA A 170 -12.42 -17.43 -6.56
N LEU A 171 -11.42 -16.93 -7.31
CA LEU A 171 -10.35 -17.75 -7.84
C LEU A 171 -9.48 -18.38 -6.73
N CYS A 172 -9.12 -17.60 -5.72
CA CYS A 172 -8.38 -18.13 -4.57
C CYS A 172 -9.15 -19.25 -3.89
N ASP A 173 -10.46 -19.10 -3.69
CA ASP A 173 -11.32 -20.12 -3.10
C ASP A 173 -11.40 -21.38 -3.98
N GLU A 174 -11.59 -21.24 -5.28
CA GLU A 174 -11.65 -22.34 -6.27
C GLU A 174 -10.34 -23.15 -6.31
N PHE A 175 -9.21 -22.47 -6.24
CA PHE A 175 -7.89 -23.11 -6.31
C PHE A 175 -7.31 -23.48 -4.94
N GLY A 176 -7.97 -23.11 -3.85
CA GLY A 176 -7.49 -23.32 -2.49
C GLY A 176 -6.17 -22.58 -2.23
N ALA A 177 -6.05 -21.35 -2.76
CA ALA A 177 -4.96 -20.42 -2.54
C ALA A 177 -5.36 -19.37 -1.49
N LEU A 178 -4.40 -18.78 -0.80
CA LEU A 178 -4.64 -17.64 0.09
C LEU A 178 -4.72 -16.34 -0.71
N LEU A 179 -5.58 -15.41 -0.27
CA LEU A 179 -5.55 -14.02 -0.72
C LEU A 179 -4.80 -13.17 0.31
N ILE A 180 -3.71 -12.55 -0.11
CA ILE A 180 -2.92 -11.59 0.67
C ILE A 180 -3.17 -10.22 0.09
N LEU A 181 -3.70 -9.28 0.89
CA LEU A 181 -3.85 -7.90 0.49
C LEU A 181 -2.81 -7.01 1.17
N ASP A 182 -2.02 -6.33 0.36
CA ASP A 182 -1.06 -5.31 0.80
C ASP A 182 -1.77 -3.96 0.96
N GLU A 183 -2.24 -3.70 2.16
CA GLU A 183 -2.89 -2.45 2.57
C GLU A 183 -1.91 -1.43 3.17
N VAL A 184 -0.62 -1.62 2.95
CA VAL A 184 0.45 -0.75 3.49
C VAL A 184 0.25 0.71 3.08
N GLN A 185 -0.22 0.98 1.87
CA GLN A 185 -0.51 2.34 1.40
C GLN A 185 -2.00 2.66 1.38
N THR A 186 -2.85 1.71 1.07
CA THR A 186 -4.28 1.90 0.86
C THR A 186 -5.10 1.90 2.14
N GLY A 187 -4.58 1.29 3.20
CA GLY A 187 -5.22 1.18 4.50
C GLY A 187 -5.18 2.45 5.35
N MET A 188 -5.64 2.32 6.58
CA MET A 188 -5.63 3.37 7.60
C MET A 188 -6.34 4.65 7.13
N GLY A 189 -7.50 4.49 6.49
CA GLY A 189 -8.38 5.60 6.11
C GLY A 189 -8.11 6.25 4.76
N ARG A 190 -6.99 5.91 4.09
CA ARG A 190 -6.50 6.61 2.89
C ARG A 190 -7.51 6.71 1.77
N THR A 191 -8.24 5.63 1.49
CA THR A 191 -9.16 5.54 0.36
C THR A 191 -10.60 5.91 0.69
N GLY A 192 -10.88 6.33 1.93
CA GLY A 192 -12.23 6.70 2.37
C GLY A 192 -12.95 5.61 3.17
N LYS A 193 -12.30 4.49 3.42
CA LYS A 193 -12.67 3.41 4.34
C LYS A 193 -11.47 3.11 5.23
N MET A 194 -11.66 2.40 6.37
CA MET A 194 -10.54 2.02 7.23
C MET A 194 -9.52 1.19 6.43
N PHE A 195 -9.99 0.21 5.66
CA PHE A 195 -9.20 -0.59 4.72
C PHE A 195 -9.81 -0.52 3.31
N CYS A 196 -8.97 -0.55 2.29
CA CYS A 196 -9.41 -0.40 0.90
C CYS A 196 -10.26 -1.59 0.44
N CYS A 197 -9.98 -2.80 0.91
CA CYS A 197 -10.74 -4.01 0.58
C CYS A 197 -12.23 -3.92 0.94
N GLU A 198 -12.60 -3.06 1.89
CA GLU A 198 -13.99 -2.81 2.26
C GLU A 198 -14.82 -2.20 1.11
N HIS A 199 -14.20 -1.44 0.19
CA HIS A 199 -14.89 -0.92 -0.99
C HIS A 199 -15.41 -2.03 -1.90
N TYR A 200 -14.71 -3.16 -1.91
CA TYR A 200 -14.98 -4.32 -2.77
C TYR A 200 -15.70 -5.44 -2.01
N ARG A 201 -15.96 -5.26 -0.69
CA ARG A 201 -16.54 -6.28 0.19
C ARG A 201 -15.79 -7.60 0.18
N VAL A 202 -14.47 -7.52 0.14
CA VAL A 202 -13.57 -8.68 0.12
C VAL A 202 -12.81 -8.75 1.44
N ALA A 203 -12.87 -9.91 2.10
CA ALA A 203 -12.01 -10.25 3.22
C ALA A 203 -10.82 -11.08 2.71
N PRO A 204 -9.57 -10.63 2.89
CA PRO A 204 -8.39 -11.44 2.58
C PRO A 204 -8.17 -12.50 3.65
N ASP A 205 -7.23 -13.42 3.39
CA ASP A 205 -6.74 -14.37 4.39
C ASP A 205 -5.60 -13.77 5.22
N LEU A 206 -4.79 -12.88 4.62
CA LEU A 206 -3.75 -12.09 5.26
C LEU A 206 -3.81 -10.64 4.75
N MET A 207 -3.59 -9.69 5.66
CA MET A 207 -3.51 -8.26 5.38
C MET A 207 -2.20 -7.69 5.90
N CYS A 208 -1.45 -6.96 5.05
CA CYS A 208 -0.22 -6.27 5.44
C CYS A 208 -0.51 -4.80 5.75
N LEU A 209 -0.02 -4.32 6.88
CA LEU A 209 -0.17 -2.94 7.36
C LEU A 209 1.18 -2.33 7.70
N ALA A 210 1.38 -1.04 7.41
CA ALA A 210 2.52 -0.25 7.85
C ALA A 210 2.28 1.25 7.60
N LYS A 211 3.32 2.02 7.28
CA LYS A 211 3.25 3.46 6.96
C LYS A 211 2.45 4.25 8.00
N ALA A 212 1.21 4.63 7.67
CA ALA A 212 0.34 5.39 8.57
C ALA A 212 0.04 4.67 9.89
N PHE A 213 0.25 3.35 9.96
CA PHE A 213 0.00 2.53 11.15
C PHE A 213 0.71 3.06 12.40
N GLY A 214 1.95 3.57 12.25
CA GLY A 214 2.71 4.20 13.34
C GLY A 214 2.46 5.71 13.53
N GLY A 215 1.42 6.28 12.89
CA GLY A 215 1.00 7.68 13.03
C GLY A 215 2.00 8.72 12.50
N GLY A 216 2.98 8.29 11.68
CA GLY A 216 4.06 9.15 11.21
C GLY A 216 5.06 9.54 12.30
N VAL A 217 5.05 8.86 13.45
CA VAL A 217 5.92 9.13 14.62
C VAL A 217 6.86 7.97 14.91
N VAL A 218 6.35 6.72 14.87
CA VAL A 218 7.15 5.51 15.13
C VAL A 218 6.98 4.54 13.96
N PRO A 219 8.08 3.97 13.41
CA PRO A 219 7.97 2.88 12.44
C PRO A 219 7.23 1.69 13.05
N ALA A 220 6.20 1.20 12.36
CA ALA A 220 5.40 0.06 12.77
C ALA A 220 4.82 -0.65 11.55
N GLY A 221 4.63 -1.95 11.67
CA GLY A 221 3.96 -2.79 10.69
C GLY A 221 3.28 -3.98 11.34
N ALA A 222 2.39 -4.61 10.62
CA ALA A 222 1.72 -5.83 11.06
C ALA A 222 1.30 -6.68 9.86
N VAL A 223 1.27 -8.01 10.08
CA VAL A 223 0.46 -8.94 9.30
C VAL A 223 -0.72 -9.33 10.16
N VAL A 224 -1.93 -9.13 9.65
CA VAL A 224 -3.17 -9.56 10.30
C VAL A 224 -3.77 -10.70 9.48
N GLY A 225 -4.26 -11.74 10.11
CA GLY A 225 -4.75 -12.89 9.36
C GLY A 225 -5.58 -13.87 10.16
N ARG A 226 -6.00 -14.93 9.48
CA ARG A 226 -6.83 -15.99 10.03
C ARG A 226 -6.05 -16.90 10.98
N ARG A 227 -6.70 -17.42 11.98
CA ARG A 227 -6.10 -18.28 13.01
C ARG A 227 -5.33 -19.45 12.43
N GLU A 228 -5.91 -20.17 11.50
CA GLU A 228 -5.35 -21.40 10.91
C GLU A 228 -4.03 -21.15 10.18
N ILE A 229 -3.81 -19.94 9.63
CA ILE A 229 -2.58 -19.57 8.94
C ILE A 229 -1.44 -19.37 9.93
N PHE A 230 -1.76 -18.93 11.15
CA PHE A 230 -0.79 -18.74 12.24
C PHE A 230 -0.48 -20.04 13.02
N ALA A 231 -1.17 -21.16 12.74
CA ALA A 231 -1.07 -22.38 13.54
C ALA A 231 0.38 -22.87 13.73
N ARG A 232 1.22 -22.79 12.67
CA ARG A 232 2.64 -23.19 12.77
C ARG A 232 3.45 -22.35 13.75
N LEU A 233 3.06 -21.10 13.96
CA LEU A 233 3.70 -20.22 14.94
C LEU A 233 3.23 -20.53 16.37
N PHE A 234 2.06 -21.15 16.56
CA PHE A 234 1.62 -21.59 17.88
C PHE A 234 2.42 -22.82 18.35
N ASP A 235 2.75 -23.71 17.41
CA ASP A 235 3.57 -24.90 17.70
C ASP A 235 5.04 -24.52 17.96
N ASN A 236 5.56 -23.55 17.24
CA ASN A 236 6.92 -23.03 17.40
C ASN A 236 6.97 -21.52 17.13
N PRO A 237 6.82 -20.68 18.17
CA PRO A 237 6.85 -19.22 18.04
C PRO A 237 8.15 -18.64 17.46
N PHE A 238 9.26 -19.40 17.55
CA PHE A 238 10.56 -18.95 17.05
C PHE A 238 10.75 -19.14 15.53
N LEU A 239 9.81 -19.77 14.83
CA LEU A 239 9.86 -19.87 13.37
C LEU A 239 9.86 -18.49 12.68
N HIS A 240 9.20 -17.50 13.29
CA HIS A 240 9.18 -16.12 12.78
C HIS A 240 9.11 -15.14 13.92
N THR A 241 10.19 -14.37 14.10
CA THR A 241 10.33 -13.37 15.16
C THR A 241 10.82 -12.04 14.60
N SER A 242 10.61 -10.97 15.34
CA SER A 242 11.13 -9.63 15.06
C SER A 242 11.56 -8.98 16.36
N THR A 243 12.83 -8.64 16.52
CA THR A 243 13.38 -8.10 17.76
C THR A 243 12.62 -6.85 18.26
N PHE A 244 12.22 -5.98 17.33
CA PHE A 244 11.51 -4.74 17.67
C PHE A 244 10.01 -4.76 17.29
N GLY A 245 9.52 -5.83 16.68
CA GLY A 245 8.11 -5.93 16.30
C GLY A 245 7.18 -5.91 17.52
N GLY A 246 6.18 -5.05 17.52
CA GLY A 246 5.22 -4.92 18.62
C GLY A 246 5.82 -4.35 19.92
N ASN A 247 6.89 -3.55 19.81
CA ASN A 247 7.44 -2.87 20.97
C ASN A 247 6.46 -1.83 21.54
N PRO A 248 6.57 -1.48 22.83
CA PRO A 248 5.62 -0.59 23.51
C PRO A 248 5.44 0.77 22.83
N LEU A 249 6.52 1.38 22.29
CA LEU A 249 6.42 2.68 21.60
C LEU A 249 5.60 2.56 20.31
N ALA A 250 5.87 1.52 19.51
CA ALA A 250 5.15 1.28 18.28
C ALA A 250 3.67 0.96 18.55
N CYS A 251 3.38 0.15 19.57
CA CYS A 251 2.01 -0.18 19.96
C CYS A 251 1.25 1.05 20.48
N ALA A 252 1.88 1.90 21.29
CA ALA A 252 1.28 3.15 21.76
C ALA A 252 0.98 4.11 20.61
N ALA A 253 1.91 4.25 19.66
CA ALA A 253 1.70 5.07 18.46
C ALA A 253 0.55 4.54 17.58
N ALA A 254 0.52 3.23 17.31
CA ALA A 254 -0.50 2.60 16.49
C ALA A 254 -1.90 2.69 17.12
N LEU A 255 -2.03 2.41 18.42
CA LEU A 255 -3.30 2.56 19.14
C LEU A 255 -3.79 4.00 19.12
N ALA A 256 -2.92 4.98 19.40
CA ALA A 256 -3.28 6.38 19.35
C ALA A 256 -3.69 6.81 17.93
N THR A 257 -3.04 6.28 16.90
CA THR A 257 -3.36 6.53 15.48
C THR A 257 -4.73 5.98 15.13
N ILE A 258 -5.03 4.74 15.50
CA ILE A 258 -6.35 4.13 15.30
C ILE A 258 -7.44 4.97 15.99
N ASN A 259 -7.21 5.37 17.25
CA ASN A 259 -8.16 6.21 17.97
C ASN A 259 -8.40 7.55 17.27
N VAL A 260 -7.36 8.22 16.78
CA VAL A 260 -7.48 9.47 16.02
C VAL A 260 -8.30 9.26 14.74
N LEU A 261 -8.01 8.19 13.98
CA LEU A 261 -8.76 7.89 12.75
C LEU A 261 -10.26 7.73 13.01
N ILE A 262 -10.62 7.07 14.11
CA ILE A 262 -12.02 6.82 14.49
C ILE A 262 -12.68 8.07 15.06
N GLU A 263 -12.06 8.71 16.08
CA GLU A 263 -12.65 9.85 16.79
C GLU A 263 -12.83 11.08 15.89
N GLU A 264 -11.86 11.32 14.99
CA GLU A 264 -11.91 12.45 14.05
C GLU A 264 -12.56 12.07 12.70
N ARG A 265 -13.06 10.83 12.59
CA ARG A 265 -13.74 10.30 11.40
C ARG A 265 -12.94 10.55 10.11
N LEU A 266 -11.61 10.31 10.18
CA LEU A 266 -10.71 10.63 9.08
C LEU A 266 -10.96 9.81 7.80
N PRO A 267 -11.39 8.52 7.85
CA PRO A 267 -11.76 7.79 6.64
C PRO A 267 -12.93 8.47 5.90
N GLU A 268 -14.00 8.83 6.60
CA GLU A 268 -15.16 9.48 5.98
C GLU A 268 -14.79 10.87 5.44
N ARG A 269 -13.94 11.59 6.17
CA ARG A 269 -13.40 12.86 5.71
C ARG A 269 -12.59 12.67 4.42
N ALA A 270 -11.75 11.64 4.35
CA ALA A 270 -10.97 11.32 3.15
C ALA A 270 -11.87 11.00 1.94
N ALA A 271 -13.02 10.37 2.15
CA ALA A 271 -14.00 10.16 1.08
C ALA A 271 -14.56 11.48 0.56
N ILE A 272 -15.00 12.36 1.45
CA ILE A 272 -15.68 13.63 1.11
C ILE A 272 -14.69 14.62 0.48
N VAL A 273 -13.58 14.91 1.19
CA VAL A 273 -12.57 15.88 0.72
C VAL A 273 -11.82 15.33 -0.49
N GLY A 274 -11.61 14.00 -0.54
CA GLY A 274 -10.99 13.34 -1.68
C GLY A 274 -11.82 13.46 -2.95
N GLN A 275 -13.14 13.28 -2.87
CA GLN A 275 -14.03 13.48 -4.03
C GLN A 275 -14.01 14.94 -4.49
N ARG A 276 -14.12 15.91 -3.55
CA ARG A 276 -14.00 17.35 -3.87
C ARG A 276 -12.68 17.67 -4.58
N MET A 277 -11.57 17.16 -4.08
CA MET A 277 -10.24 17.35 -4.67
C MET A 277 -10.14 16.70 -6.05
N LEU A 278 -10.65 15.48 -6.22
CA LEU A 278 -10.66 14.76 -7.50
C LEU A 278 -11.43 15.55 -8.57
N ASP A 279 -12.60 16.08 -8.22
CA ASP A 279 -13.41 16.88 -9.13
C ASP A 279 -12.77 18.25 -9.43
N GLY A 280 -12.12 18.88 -8.44
CA GLY A 280 -11.34 20.09 -8.63
C GLY A 280 -10.14 19.89 -9.56
N ILE A 281 -9.41 18.77 -9.40
CA ILE A 281 -8.31 18.39 -10.27
C ILE A 281 -8.80 18.12 -11.70
N ARG A 282 -9.92 17.39 -11.86
CA ARG A 282 -10.51 17.15 -13.19
C ARG A 282 -10.88 18.44 -13.90
N LYS A 283 -11.43 19.42 -13.16
CA LYS A 283 -11.70 20.75 -13.72
C LYS A 283 -10.41 21.48 -14.12
N ALA A 284 -9.37 21.37 -13.30
CA ALA A 284 -8.09 22.03 -13.56
C ALA A 284 -7.35 21.48 -14.79
N VAL A 285 -7.55 20.20 -15.12
CA VAL A 285 -6.92 19.57 -16.29
C VAL A 285 -7.76 19.67 -17.57
N ALA A 286 -9.02 20.10 -17.47
CA ALA A 286 -9.86 20.30 -18.64
C ALA A 286 -9.26 21.35 -19.59
N GLY A 287 -9.12 20.99 -20.88
CA GLY A 287 -8.41 21.82 -21.86
C GLY A 287 -6.90 21.59 -21.93
N HIS A 288 -6.38 20.60 -21.18
CA HIS A 288 -4.96 20.20 -21.18
C HIS A 288 -4.78 18.71 -21.50
N GLU A 289 -5.65 18.15 -22.35
CA GLU A 289 -5.63 16.76 -22.78
C GLU A 289 -4.39 16.42 -23.62
N ASP A 290 -3.68 17.44 -24.12
CA ASP A 290 -2.37 17.30 -24.79
C ASP A 290 -1.23 17.00 -23.79
N LEU A 291 -1.39 17.33 -22.51
CA LEU A 291 -0.41 17.10 -21.46
C LEU A 291 -0.80 15.89 -20.57
N VAL A 292 -2.08 15.81 -20.20
CA VAL A 292 -2.59 14.86 -19.20
C VAL A 292 -3.37 13.73 -19.85
N VAL A 293 -2.89 12.49 -19.65
CA VAL A 293 -3.55 11.27 -20.12
C VAL A 293 -4.83 11.00 -19.36
N GLY A 294 -4.83 11.28 -18.04
CA GLY A 294 -5.99 11.05 -17.20
C GLY A 294 -5.76 11.36 -15.73
N VAL A 295 -6.88 11.46 -15.02
CA VAL A 295 -6.95 11.68 -13.58
C VAL A 295 -7.79 10.58 -12.95
N ARG A 296 -7.24 9.93 -11.93
CA ARG A 296 -7.92 8.87 -11.17
C ARG A 296 -7.61 8.98 -9.69
N GLY A 297 -8.48 8.44 -8.87
CA GLY A 297 -8.28 8.45 -7.42
C GLY A 297 -9.43 7.82 -6.67
N LYS A 298 -9.16 7.45 -5.40
CA LYS A 298 -10.14 6.98 -4.43
C LYS A 298 -9.79 7.56 -3.06
N GLY A 299 -10.73 8.27 -2.43
CA GLY A 299 -10.41 9.06 -1.25
C GLY A 299 -9.30 10.09 -1.53
N LEU A 300 -8.32 10.18 -0.64
CA LEU A 300 -7.16 11.07 -0.77
C LEU A 300 -5.92 10.37 -1.35
N LEU A 301 -6.11 9.39 -2.20
CA LEU A 301 -5.09 8.79 -3.05
C LEU A 301 -5.44 9.10 -4.51
N ILE A 302 -4.83 10.16 -5.06
CA ILE A 302 -5.18 10.71 -6.38
C ILE A 302 -3.93 10.74 -7.26
N ALA A 303 -4.08 10.49 -8.54
CA ALA A 303 -3.03 10.51 -9.55
C ALA A 303 -3.42 11.34 -10.77
N LEU A 304 -2.42 12.05 -11.30
CA LEU A 304 -2.43 12.63 -12.64
C LEU A 304 -1.39 11.90 -13.47
N GLU A 305 -1.78 11.35 -14.60
CA GLU A 305 -0.88 10.68 -15.55
C GLU A 305 -0.62 11.58 -16.74
N PHE A 306 0.66 11.71 -17.11
CA PHE A 306 1.15 12.54 -18.22
C PHE A 306 1.63 11.66 -19.37
N TYR A 307 1.69 12.21 -20.58
CA TYR A 307 2.26 11.50 -21.73
C TYR A 307 3.76 11.24 -21.55
N ASP A 308 4.47 12.09 -20.83
CA ASP A 308 5.89 11.94 -20.51
C ASP A 308 6.21 12.35 -19.06
N HIS A 309 7.32 11.83 -18.52
CA HIS A 309 7.74 12.09 -17.15
C HIS A 309 8.27 13.51 -16.93
N ALA A 310 8.78 14.17 -17.98
CA ALA A 310 9.38 15.49 -17.85
C ALA A 310 8.32 16.56 -17.61
N THR A 311 7.15 16.45 -18.26
CA THR A 311 5.98 17.30 -18.04
C THR A 311 5.48 17.16 -16.60
N GLY A 312 5.35 15.95 -16.08
CA GLY A 312 4.97 15.72 -14.68
C GLY A 312 5.98 16.31 -13.69
N TYR A 313 7.27 16.17 -13.97
CA TYR A 313 8.33 16.75 -13.14
C TYR A 313 8.32 18.30 -13.17
N GLU A 314 8.08 18.90 -14.33
CA GLU A 314 7.92 20.36 -14.47
C GLU A 314 6.73 20.84 -13.65
N LEU A 315 5.58 20.17 -13.75
CA LEU A 315 4.41 20.49 -12.92
C LEU A 315 4.75 20.42 -11.43
N ALA A 316 5.42 19.38 -10.97
CA ALA A 316 5.78 19.23 -9.56
C ALA A 316 6.64 20.41 -9.06
N LYS A 317 7.58 20.90 -9.86
CA LYS A 317 8.36 22.11 -9.54
C LYS A 317 7.48 23.36 -9.43
N ARG A 318 6.59 23.59 -10.40
CA ARG A 318 5.70 24.76 -10.40
C ARG A 318 4.70 24.73 -9.25
N MET A 319 4.25 23.54 -8.85
CA MET A 319 3.44 23.37 -7.65
C MET A 319 4.23 23.71 -6.38
N LEU A 320 5.51 23.30 -6.33
CA LEU A 320 6.40 23.62 -5.21
C LEU A 320 6.63 25.12 -5.08
N ASP A 321 6.82 25.85 -6.18
CA ASP A 321 6.94 27.31 -6.18
C ASP A 321 5.69 28.00 -5.60
N ARG A 322 4.54 27.32 -5.61
CA ARG A 322 3.28 27.75 -4.98
C ARG A 322 3.06 27.15 -3.59
N GLY A 323 4.08 26.57 -2.98
CA GLY A 323 4.00 25.98 -1.65
C GLY A 323 3.25 24.63 -1.60
N VAL A 324 2.99 23.99 -2.74
CA VAL A 324 2.31 22.69 -2.81
C VAL A 324 3.30 21.60 -3.21
N LEU A 325 3.64 20.75 -2.27
CA LEU A 325 4.54 19.62 -2.50
C LEU A 325 3.76 18.40 -3.00
N VAL A 326 4.08 17.95 -4.19
CA VAL A 326 3.60 16.69 -4.79
C VAL A 326 4.78 15.79 -5.16
N SER A 327 4.54 14.51 -5.47
CA SER A 327 5.61 13.60 -5.89
C SER A 327 5.15 12.62 -6.95
N GLY A 328 6.11 12.09 -7.71
CA GLY A 328 5.90 10.97 -8.61
C GLY A 328 5.66 9.65 -7.88
N THR A 329 5.48 8.59 -8.66
CA THR A 329 5.43 7.20 -8.19
C THR A 329 6.69 6.45 -8.61
N LEU A 330 7.07 5.43 -7.81
CA LEU A 330 8.33 4.72 -8.01
C LEU A 330 8.34 3.82 -9.25
N VAL A 331 7.18 3.31 -9.65
CA VAL A 331 7.08 2.34 -10.76
C VAL A 331 6.69 3.02 -12.06
N ASN A 332 5.75 3.97 -12.04
CA ASN A 332 5.32 4.72 -13.22
C ASN A 332 5.77 6.19 -13.13
N ALA A 333 6.89 6.52 -13.75
CA ALA A 333 7.46 7.88 -13.72
C ALA A 333 6.59 8.96 -14.39
N ARG A 334 5.56 8.58 -15.16
CA ARG A 334 4.63 9.51 -15.81
C ARG A 334 3.50 9.99 -14.87
N VAL A 335 3.43 9.47 -13.65
CA VAL A 335 2.37 9.78 -12.71
C VAL A 335 2.86 10.70 -11.61
N ILE A 336 2.13 11.79 -11.41
CA ILE A 336 2.23 12.64 -10.21
C ILE A 336 1.10 12.24 -9.26
N ARG A 337 1.46 12.02 -8.01
CA ARG A 337 0.53 11.63 -6.95
C ARG A 337 0.22 12.81 -6.03
N VAL A 338 -1.07 13.03 -5.81
CA VAL A 338 -1.60 13.95 -4.80
C VAL A 338 -2.14 13.11 -3.65
N GLU A 339 -1.41 13.10 -2.54
CA GLU A 339 -1.65 12.22 -1.40
C GLU A 339 -1.42 13.00 -0.09
N PRO A 340 -2.32 13.95 0.24
CA PRO A 340 -2.17 14.77 1.45
C PRO A 340 -2.50 13.97 2.72
N PRO A 341 -2.19 14.51 3.92
CA PRO A 341 -2.76 14.01 5.17
C PRO A 341 -4.30 13.99 5.12
N LEU A 342 -4.95 13.05 5.83
CA LEU A 342 -6.41 12.98 5.86
C LEU A 342 -7.03 14.15 6.64
N THR A 343 -6.22 14.85 7.41
CA THR A 343 -6.58 16.05 8.15
C THR A 343 -6.66 17.31 7.29
N ILE A 344 -6.32 17.23 5.99
CA ILE A 344 -6.39 18.37 5.06
C ILE A 344 -7.77 19.03 5.10
N THR A 345 -7.83 20.33 5.17
CA THR A 345 -9.07 21.10 5.13
C THR A 345 -9.59 21.24 3.70
N GLU A 346 -10.89 21.51 3.55
CA GLU A 346 -11.47 21.80 2.23
C GLU A 346 -10.81 23.02 1.58
N LYS A 347 -10.49 24.05 2.37
CA LYS A 347 -9.78 25.25 1.89
C LYS A 347 -8.39 24.94 1.35
N GLU A 348 -7.65 24.06 2.02
CA GLU A 348 -6.33 23.59 1.55
C GLU A 348 -6.47 22.71 0.31
N ALA A 349 -7.50 21.85 0.25
CA ALA A 349 -7.79 21.05 -0.93
C ALA A 349 -8.13 21.93 -2.15
N ASP A 350 -8.95 22.97 -1.96
CA ASP A 350 -9.26 23.96 -3.01
C ASP A 350 -8.00 24.70 -3.46
N TYR A 351 -7.12 25.08 -2.52
CA TYR A 351 -5.85 25.72 -2.84
C TYR A 351 -4.94 24.82 -3.69
N VAL A 352 -4.87 23.54 -3.40
CA VAL A 352 -4.12 22.57 -4.24
C VAL A 352 -4.68 22.55 -5.67
N CYS A 353 -6.00 22.53 -5.82
CA CYS A 353 -6.66 22.55 -7.13
C CYS A 353 -6.39 23.87 -7.89
N GLN A 354 -6.42 25.00 -7.19
CA GLN A 354 -6.08 26.31 -7.75
C GLN A 354 -4.61 26.33 -8.19
N ALA A 355 -3.67 25.95 -7.34
CA ALA A 355 -2.25 25.89 -7.65
C ALA A 355 -1.97 25.01 -8.88
N LEU A 356 -2.69 23.89 -9.02
CA LEU A 356 -2.63 23.02 -10.20
C LEU A 356 -3.12 23.76 -11.45
N SER A 357 -4.30 24.38 -11.39
CA SER A 357 -4.89 25.13 -12.50
C SER A 357 -3.99 26.26 -13.01
N GLU A 358 -3.27 26.95 -12.11
CA GLU A 358 -2.32 28.01 -12.44
C GLU A 358 -0.98 27.48 -12.94
N SER A 359 -0.60 26.26 -12.57
CA SER A 359 0.70 25.68 -12.91
C SER A 359 0.68 24.96 -14.25
N LEU A 360 -0.42 24.27 -14.55
CA LEU A 360 -0.53 23.39 -15.71
C LEU A 360 -0.37 24.10 -17.07
N PRO A 361 -0.96 25.30 -17.29
CA PRO A 361 -0.79 26.06 -18.55
C PRO A 361 0.65 26.50 -18.82
N LEU A 362 1.49 26.48 -17.78
CA LEU A 362 2.90 26.86 -17.89
C LEU A 362 3.81 25.67 -18.19
N CYS A 363 3.28 24.46 -18.18
CA CYS A 363 4.00 23.25 -18.57
C CYS A 363 3.93 23.11 -20.10
N HIS A 364 5.04 22.72 -20.70
CA HIS A 364 5.11 22.53 -22.14
C HIS A 364 5.44 21.07 -22.46
N PRO A 365 4.70 20.43 -23.40
CA PRO A 365 5.08 19.10 -23.88
C PRO A 365 6.48 19.24 -24.50
N LYS A 366 7.44 18.51 -24.00
CA LYS A 366 8.71 18.40 -24.68
C LYS A 366 8.43 17.67 -26.00
N SER A 367 8.58 18.40 -27.13
CA SER A 367 8.39 17.89 -28.47
C SER A 367 8.84 16.44 -28.57
N LYS A 368 8.06 15.61 -29.30
CA LYS A 368 8.40 14.23 -29.66
C LYS A 368 9.85 14.13 -30.16
N ARG A 369 10.81 14.08 -29.24
CA ARG A 369 12.10 13.50 -29.56
C ARG A 369 11.82 12.03 -29.73
N THR A 370 11.84 11.57 -30.97
CA THR A 370 11.98 10.20 -31.37
C THR A 370 12.78 9.46 -30.29
N VAL A 371 12.15 8.47 -29.66
CA VAL A 371 12.86 7.51 -28.84
C VAL A 371 13.78 6.78 -29.80
N ASN A 372 14.97 7.29 -29.99
CA ASN A 372 16.04 6.54 -30.64
C ASN A 372 16.26 5.30 -29.76
N ALA A 373 16.03 4.16 -30.37
CA ALA A 373 16.32 2.86 -29.83
C ALA A 373 17.65 2.88 -29.06
N ILE A 374 17.61 2.38 -27.85
CA ILE A 374 18.82 2.04 -27.08
C ILE A 374 19.63 1.11 -28.00
N PRO A 375 20.87 1.47 -28.38
CA PRO A 375 21.71 0.53 -29.14
C PRO A 375 21.87 -0.73 -28.28
N ALA A 376 21.52 -1.88 -28.84
CA ALA A 376 21.91 -3.16 -28.28
C ALA A 376 23.43 -3.14 -28.15
N GLN A 377 23.94 -3.02 -26.92
CA GLN A 377 25.34 -3.29 -26.66
C GLN A 377 25.52 -4.80 -26.81
N GLY A 378 26.24 -5.15 -27.86
CA GLY A 378 26.52 -6.50 -28.24
C GLY A 378 27.55 -7.17 -27.33
N ALA A 379 27.51 -8.49 -27.38
CA ALA A 379 28.42 -9.55 -26.97
C ALA A 379 28.84 -9.60 -25.50
#